data_8b45cec9ec5261c0ea5de1d882597bd8
#
_entry.id   8b45cec9ec5261c0ea5de1d882597bd8
#
_cell.length_a   1.000
_cell.length_b   1.000
_cell.length_c   1.000
_cell.angle_alpha   90.00
_cell.angle_beta   90.00
_cell.angle_gamma   90.00
#
_symmetry.space_group_name_H-M   'P 1'
#
loop_
_entity.id
_entity.type
_entity.pdbx_description
1 polymer ?
#
loop_
_entity_poly.entity_id
_entity_poly.type
_entity_poly.pdbx_seq_one_letter_code
_entity_poly.pdbx_strand_id
1 'polypeptide(L)'
;MAKRSLTSLSAADLQGKRVLVRVDFNVPLDESGAITDDTRIRAALPTIHDLISKGAKVILAAHFGRPKGEVNEAMRLTPVAARLSELLGKPVVKTDSCIGPDAEAKVAAMADGDVVLLENVRFFAEEEKNDTEFAKKLAALAEVYVNDAFGAAHRAHASTEGVTEYLKPNVAGHLMEKELQYLQGAIDEPKRPLAAIVGGSKVSSKIGVLEALIDKCDKVLIGGGMIFTFYKARGLAVGKSLVEEDKLELAKELEAKAKAKGVQLLLPTDVVLADSFSPDAKTLTTSVNVIPDGWMGLDIGPDSLKAFQAALADCKTVIWNGPMGVFEFDKFAAGTNGVAHTLAELSGKGCCTIIGGGDSVAAVEKVGVAEKMSHISTGGGASLELLEGKVLPGVAALDDA
;
A
#
# COMPACT_ATOMS: atom_id res chain seq x y z
N MET A 1 19.19 -6.19 4.15
CA MET A 1 20.28 -5.27 3.76
C MET A 1 19.67 -4.07 3.08
N ALA A 2 20.25 -2.88 3.26
CA ALA A 2 19.80 -1.67 2.56
C ALA A 2 19.98 -1.86 1.05
N LYS A 3 19.03 -1.38 0.27
CA LYS A 3 19.07 -1.46 -1.19
C LYS A 3 19.68 -0.20 -1.79
N ARG A 4 20.44 -0.37 -2.87
CA ARG A 4 20.98 0.74 -3.62
C ARG A 4 19.87 1.59 -4.20
N SER A 5 19.98 2.89 -4.08
CA SER A 5 18.93 3.82 -4.54
C SER A 5 19.44 4.73 -5.66
N LEU A 6 18.51 5.39 -6.34
CA LEU A 6 18.77 6.36 -7.39
C LEU A 6 19.66 7.53 -6.91
N THR A 7 19.61 7.86 -5.62
CA THR A 7 20.46 8.88 -5.00
C THR A 7 21.96 8.56 -5.10
N SER A 8 22.32 7.28 -5.24
CA SER A 8 23.72 6.83 -5.42
C SER A 8 24.27 7.01 -6.84
N LEU A 9 23.40 7.35 -7.82
CA LEU A 9 23.79 7.53 -9.22
C LEU A 9 23.94 9.02 -9.52
N SER A 10 25.09 9.40 -10.03
CA SER A 10 25.38 10.77 -10.45
C SER A 10 24.83 11.08 -11.84
N ALA A 11 24.86 12.36 -12.24
CA ALA A 11 24.57 12.74 -13.61
C ALA A 11 25.52 12.08 -14.62
N ALA A 12 26.78 11.88 -14.27
CA ALA A 12 27.75 11.19 -15.13
C ALA A 12 27.39 9.72 -15.37
N ASP A 13 26.73 9.07 -14.42
CA ASP A 13 26.28 7.68 -14.55
C ASP A 13 25.04 7.54 -15.44
N LEU A 14 24.25 8.62 -15.57
CA LEU A 14 22.91 8.58 -16.18
C LEU A 14 22.75 9.38 -17.46
N GLN A 15 23.60 10.39 -17.70
CA GLN A 15 23.51 11.23 -18.90
C GLN A 15 23.59 10.39 -20.18
N GLY A 16 22.60 10.54 -21.04
CA GLY A 16 22.48 9.81 -22.31
C GLY A 16 22.08 8.34 -22.14
N LYS A 17 21.98 7.83 -20.93
CA LYS A 17 21.60 6.44 -20.67
C LYS A 17 20.09 6.24 -20.78
N ARG A 18 19.71 5.12 -21.37
CA ARG A 18 18.33 4.65 -21.39
C ARG A 18 18.04 3.95 -20.06
N VAL A 19 17.09 4.47 -19.32
CA VAL A 19 16.72 3.98 -17.99
C VAL A 19 15.30 3.44 -18.02
N LEU A 20 15.16 2.14 -17.78
CA LEU A 20 13.85 1.50 -17.61
C LEU A 20 13.38 1.71 -16.17
N VAL A 21 12.28 2.42 -16.00
CA VAL A 21 11.69 2.71 -14.70
C VAL A 21 10.36 1.97 -14.58
N ARG A 22 10.26 1.05 -13.63
CA ARG A 22 8.99 0.41 -13.31
C ARG A 22 8.22 1.32 -12.35
N VAL A 23 7.07 1.78 -12.78
CA VAL A 23 6.19 2.67 -12.03
C VAL A 23 4.83 2.00 -11.79
N ASP A 24 4.11 2.46 -10.79
CA ASP A 24 2.73 2.05 -10.53
C ASP A 24 1.76 3.15 -11.00
N PHE A 25 1.23 2.98 -12.19
CA PHE A 25 0.26 3.88 -12.82
C PHE A 25 -1.14 3.24 -12.90
N ASN A 26 -1.41 2.29 -12.05
CA ASN A 26 -2.73 1.64 -11.96
C ASN A 26 -3.72 2.55 -11.23
N VAL A 27 -4.13 3.62 -11.91
CA VAL A 27 -5.05 4.65 -11.41
C VAL A 27 -6.51 4.30 -11.69
N PRO A 28 -7.46 4.76 -10.86
CA PRO A 28 -8.89 4.58 -11.11
C PRO A 28 -9.39 5.49 -12.23
N LEU A 29 -10.27 4.95 -13.04
CA LEU A 29 -10.99 5.69 -14.09
C LEU A 29 -12.48 5.71 -13.78
N ASP A 30 -13.18 6.75 -14.23
CA ASP A 30 -14.64 6.80 -14.26
C ASP A 30 -15.19 6.06 -15.50
N GLU A 31 -16.51 6.05 -15.63
CA GLU A 31 -17.21 5.40 -16.75
C GLU A 31 -16.85 6.04 -18.12
N SER A 32 -16.41 7.29 -18.14
CA SER A 32 -15.95 7.99 -19.34
C SER A 32 -14.51 7.70 -19.71
N GLY A 33 -13.76 6.99 -18.84
CA GLY A 33 -12.33 6.73 -18.99
C GLY A 33 -11.43 7.87 -18.50
N ALA A 34 -11.97 8.84 -17.77
CA ALA A 34 -11.18 9.91 -17.16
C ALA A 34 -10.59 9.43 -15.81
N ILE A 35 -9.36 9.87 -15.53
CA ILE A 35 -8.66 9.56 -14.29
C ILE A 35 -9.35 10.31 -13.14
N THR A 36 -9.80 9.58 -12.12
CA THR A 36 -10.46 10.15 -10.94
C THR A 36 -9.51 10.43 -9.79
N ASP A 37 -8.36 9.77 -9.77
CA ASP A 37 -7.29 9.98 -8.79
C ASP A 37 -5.94 9.74 -9.45
N ASP A 38 -5.08 10.77 -9.48
CA ASP A 38 -3.74 10.73 -10.07
C ASP A 38 -2.60 10.61 -9.05
N THR A 39 -2.91 10.31 -7.80
CA THR A 39 -1.94 10.23 -6.68
C THR A 39 -0.75 9.33 -7.01
N ARG A 40 -0.98 8.18 -7.64
CA ARG A 40 0.09 7.25 -8.03
C ARG A 40 1.01 7.82 -9.09
N ILE A 41 0.47 8.58 -10.05
CA ILE A 41 1.29 9.25 -11.07
C ILE A 41 2.15 10.32 -10.40
N ARG A 42 1.56 11.14 -9.53
CA ARG A 42 2.28 12.17 -8.78
C ARG A 42 3.38 11.59 -7.89
N ALA A 43 3.14 10.43 -7.27
CA ALA A 43 4.12 9.76 -6.43
C ALA A 43 5.40 9.33 -7.18
N ALA A 44 5.32 9.09 -8.49
CA ALA A 44 6.46 8.75 -9.33
C ALA A 44 7.23 9.98 -9.88
N LEU A 45 6.65 11.17 -9.79
CA LEU A 45 7.26 12.39 -10.36
C LEU A 45 8.66 12.70 -9.80
N PRO A 46 8.96 12.57 -8.49
CA PRO A 46 10.31 12.83 -7.98
C PRO A 46 11.38 11.99 -8.68
N THR A 47 11.14 10.71 -8.90
CA THR A 47 12.06 9.82 -9.62
C THR A 47 12.20 10.23 -11.10
N ILE A 48 11.10 10.53 -11.77
CA ILE A 48 11.11 10.95 -13.19
C ILE A 48 11.84 12.28 -13.34
N HIS A 49 11.56 13.26 -12.49
CA HIS A 49 12.24 14.58 -12.54
C HIS A 49 13.74 14.46 -12.25
N ASP A 50 14.16 13.63 -11.30
CA ASP A 50 15.57 13.42 -11.00
C ASP A 50 16.31 12.81 -12.20
N LEU A 51 15.74 11.79 -12.83
CA LEU A 51 16.30 11.19 -14.04
C LEU A 51 16.39 12.18 -15.21
N ILE A 52 15.34 12.97 -15.45
CA ILE A 52 15.35 14.01 -16.48
C ILE A 52 16.45 15.04 -16.20
N SER A 53 16.57 15.50 -14.97
CA SER A 53 17.58 16.48 -14.56
C SER A 53 19.02 16.00 -14.73
N LYS A 54 19.23 14.69 -14.65
CA LYS A 54 20.52 14.00 -14.87
C LYS A 54 20.78 13.65 -16.34
N GLY A 55 19.90 14.07 -17.25
CA GLY A 55 20.05 13.84 -18.70
C GLY A 55 19.77 12.41 -19.14
N ALA A 56 19.06 11.62 -18.35
CA ALA A 56 18.67 10.26 -18.72
C ALA A 56 17.57 10.27 -19.78
N LYS A 57 17.50 9.20 -20.57
CA LYS A 57 16.37 8.87 -21.45
C LYS A 57 15.44 7.95 -20.67
N VAL A 58 14.29 8.47 -20.25
CA VAL A 58 13.39 7.82 -19.29
C VAL A 58 12.37 6.95 -20.00
N ILE A 59 12.41 5.65 -19.77
CA ILE A 59 11.49 4.66 -20.34
C ILE A 59 10.64 4.12 -19.19
N LEU A 60 9.35 4.45 -19.16
CA LEU A 60 8.42 4.03 -18.11
C LEU A 60 7.69 2.76 -18.51
N ALA A 61 7.67 1.79 -17.61
CA ALA A 61 6.91 0.56 -17.72
C ALA A 61 5.89 0.47 -16.59
N ALA A 62 4.64 0.23 -16.93
CA ALA A 62 3.55 0.13 -15.96
C ALA A 62 2.53 -0.92 -16.38
N HIS A 63 1.81 -1.46 -15.41
CA HIS A 63 0.60 -2.23 -15.63
C HIS A 63 -0.64 -1.36 -15.40
N PHE A 64 -1.74 -1.76 -16.00
CA PHE A 64 -3.05 -1.13 -15.80
C PHE A 64 -4.15 -2.20 -15.82
N GLY A 65 -4.93 -2.27 -14.75
CA GLY A 65 -5.98 -3.25 -14.61
C GLY A 65 -5.50 -4.71 -14.65
N ARG A 66 -6.40 -5.59 -15.09
CA ARG A 66 -6.16 -7.05 -15.21
C ARG A 66 -6.61 -7.56 -16.57
N PRO A 67 -5.88 -7.28 -17.65
CA PRO A 67 -6.26 -7.63 -19.02
C PRO A 67 -6.05 -9.12 -19.34
N LYS A 68 -5.47 -9.90 -18.43
CA LYS A 68 -5.28 -11.37 -18.57
C LYS A 68 -4.40 -11.79 -19.75
N GLY A 69 -3.41 -10.99 -20.10
CA GLY A 69 -2.47 -11.29 -21.19
C GLY A 69 -2.99 -11.00 -22.59
N GLU A 70 -4.04 -10.20 -22.69
CA GLU A 70 -4.64 -9.81 -23.97
C GLU A 70 -4.75 -8.28 -24.07
N VAL A 71 -4.71 -7.76 -25.30
CA VAL A 71 -4.93 -6.33 -25.55
C VAL A 71 -6.39 -5.98 -25.23
N ASN A 72 -6.58 -5.02 -24.34
CA ASN A 72 -7.89 -4.49 -24.00
C ASN A 72 -7.86 -2.95 -24.14
N GLU A 73 -8.66 -2.42 -25.05
CA GLU A 73 -8.67 -0.99 -25.36
C GLU A 73 -9.00 -0.11 -24.15
N ALA A 74 -9.87 -0.59 -23.24
CA ALA A 74 -10.21 0.12 -22.01
C ALA A 74 -9.06 0.16 -20.97
N MET A 75 -8.03 -0.68 -21.16
CA MET A 75 -6.87 -0.79 -20.27
C MET A 75 -5.57 -0.29 -20.92
N ARG A 76 -5.68 0.51 -21.99
CA ARG A 76 -4.54 1.21 -22.56
C ARG A 76 -4.09 2.35 -21.65
N LEU A 77 -2.79 2.62 -21.63
CA LEU A 77 -2.18 3.69 -20.83
C LEU A 77 -2.30 5.08 -21.49
N THR A 78 -3.10 5.24 -22.52
CA THR A 78 -3.28 6.53 -23.22
C THR A 78 -3.73 7.67 -22.28
N PRO A 79 -4.73 7.49 -21.40
CA PRO A 79 -5.11 8.53 -20.45
C PRO A 79 -3.98 8.89 -19.47
N VAL A 80 -3.21 7.89 -19.07
CA VAL A 80 -2.07 8.07 -18.16
C VAL A 80 -0.95 8.86 -18.83
N ALA A 81 -0.63 8.57 -20.10
CA ALA A 81 0.35 9.32 -20.87
C ALA A 81 -0.02 10.80 -21.01
N ALA A 82 -1.29 11.09 -21.29
CA ALA A 82 -1.80 12.46 -21.39
C ALA A 82 -1.67 13.19 -20.04
N ARG A 83 -2.10 12.55 -18.95
CA ARG A 83 -2.01 13.15 -17.61
C ARG A 83 -0.57 13.37 -17.16
N LEU A 84 0.31 12.40 -17.42
CA LEU A 84 1.73 12.52 -17.10
C LEU A 84 2.38 13.67 -17.87
N SER A 85 2.05 13.82 -19.15
CA SER A 85 2.53 14.93 -19.99
C SER A 85 2.14 16.30 -19.42
N GLU A 86 0.90 16.45 -18.96
CA GLU A 86 0.43 17.67 -18.26
C GLU A 86 1.24 17.94 -16.99
N LEU A 87 1.44 16.91 -16.14
CA LEU A 87 2.15 17.04 -14.88
C LEU A 87 3.63 17.34 -15.05
N LEU A 88 4.26 16.80 -16.08
CA LEU A 88 5.67 17.06 -16.42
C LEU A 88 5.87 18.39 -17.17
N GLY A 89 4.83 18.95 -17.77
CA GLY A 89 4.91 20.13 -18.62
C GLY A 89 5.74 19.88 -19.90
N LYS A 90 5.83 18.63 -20.35
CA LYS A 90 6.55 18.21 -21.56
C LYS A 90 5.91 16.98 -22.19
N PRO A 91 6.13 16.75 -23.51
CA PRO A 91 5.57 15.60 -24.20
C PRO A 91 6.04 14.28 -23.59
N VAL A 92 5.10 13.34 -23.47
CA VAL A 92 5.37 11.93 -23.15
C VAL A 92 4.97 11.12 -24.37
N VAL A 93 5.93 10.45 -25.00
CA VAL A 93 5.68 9.59 -26.14
C VAL A 93 5.19 8.24 -25.65
N LYS A 94 4.00 7.82 -26.12
CA LYS A 94 3.44 6.51 -25.77
C LYS A 94 3.65 5.51 -26.90
N THR A 95 4.05 4.29 -26.57
CA THR A 95 4.18 3.18 -27.51
C THR A 95 2.87 2.43 -27.69
N ASP A 96 2.71 1.70 -28.79
CA ASP A 96 1.54 0.86 -29.04
C ASP A 96 1.68 -0.54 -28.40
N SER A 97 2.91 -0.94 -28.11
CA SER A 97 3.25 -2.17 -27.39
C SER A 97 4.42 -1.90 -26.44
N CYS A 98 4.58 -2.69 -25.40
CA CYS A 98 5.71 -2.56 -24.48
C CYS A 98 7.01 -3.21 -24.98
N ILE A 99 6.95 -4.00 -26.03
CA ILE A 99 8.09 -4.65 -26.71
C ILE A 99 7.88 -4.61 -28.23
N GLY A 100 8.93 -4.92 -28.97
CA GLY A 100 8.88 -5.04 -30.43
C GLY A 100 9.15 -3.74 -31.19
N PRO A 101 8.94 -3.73 -32.51
CA PRO A 101 9.45 -2.68 -33.41
C PRO A 101 9.00 -1.26 -33.08
N ASP A 102 7.76 -1.06 -32.64
CA ASP A 102 7.25 0.27 -32.27
C ASP A 102 7.96 0.81 -31.02
N ALA A 103 8.09 0.01 -29.99
CA ALA A 103 8.79 0.37 -28.76
C ALA A 103 10.29 0.64 -29.05
N GLU A 104 10.93 -0.23 -29.81
CA GLU A 104 12.34 -0.11 -30.17
C GLU A 104 12.62 1.18 -30.97
N ALA A 105 11.76 1.52 -31.95
CA ALA A 105 11.90 2.70 -32.78
C ALA A 105 11.72 3.98 -31.95
N LYS A 106 10.69 4.06 -31.11
CA LYS A 106 10.42 5.22 -30.25
C LYS A 106 11.52 5.43 -29.20
N VAL A 107 12.04 4.36 -28.62
CA VAL A 107 13.17 4.42 -27.68
C VAL A 107 14.46 4.85 -28.39
N ALA A 108 14.75 4.33 -29.58
CA ALA A 108 15.92 4.72 -30.36
C ALA A 108 15.93 6.21 -30.76
N ALA A 109 14.76 6.81 -30.92
CA ALA A 109 14.58 8.21 -31.27
C ALA A 109 14.71 9.20 -30.11
N MET A 110 14.85 8.72 -28.84
CA MET A 110 14.92 9.57 -27.65
C MET A 110 16.17 10.43 -27.60
N ALA A 111 15.98 11.71 -27.26
CA ALA A 111 17.04 12.59 -26.79
C ALA A 111 17.17 12.56 -25.26
N ASP A 112 18.25 13.15 -24.75
CA ASP A 112 18.48 13.26 -23.30
C ASP A 112 17.34 14.06 -22.64
N GLY A 113 16.79 13.51 -21.56
CA GLY A 113 15.65 14.10 -20.86
C GLY A 113 14.27 13.77 -21.44
N ASP A 114 14.19 13.04 -22.53
CA ASP A 114 12.92 12.58 -23.09
C ASP A 114 12.28 11.49 -22.23
N VAL A 115 10.95 11.38 -22.33
CA VAL A 115 10.15 10.41 -21.61
C VAL A 115 9.31 9.60 -22.61
N VAL A 116 9.43 8.28 -22.56
CA VAL A 116 8.60 7.32 -23.27
C VAL A 116 7.82 6.50 -22.26
N LEU A 117 6.51 6.35 -22.44
CA LEU A 117 5.67 5.43 -21.70
C LEU A 117 5.36 4.22 -22.56
N LEU A 118 5.85 3.06 -22.17
CA LEU A 118 5.51 1.79 -22.82
C LEU A 118 4.04 1.45 -22.58
N GLU A 119 3.41 0.75 -23.52
CA GLU A 119 2.04 0.24 -23.34
C GLU A 119 2.00 -0.81 -22.23
N ASN A 120 0.81 -1.03 -21.68
CA ASN A 120 0.51 -1.93 -20.55
C ASN A 120 1.24 -3.26 -20.67
N VAL A 121 2.17 -3.51 -19.73
CA VAL A 121 2.98 -4.74 -19.73
C VAL A 121 2.14 -6.00 -19.55
N ARG A 122 0.96 -5.89 -18.94
CA ARG A 122 0.04 -7.03 -18.72
C ARG A 122 -0.81 -7.38 -19.94
N PHE A 123 -0.63 -6.70 -21.07
CA PHE A 123 -1.16 -7.19 -22.35
C PHE A 123 -0.45 -8.47 -22.81
N PHE A 124 0.66 -8.81 -22.18
CA PHE A 124 1.39 -10.05 -22.39
C PHE A 124 1.26 -10.95 -21.16
N ALA A 125 0.81 -12.18 -21.36
CA ALA A 125 0.71 -13.17 -20.29
C ALA A 125 2.08 -13.53 -19.68
N GLU A 126 3.13 -13.34 -20.44
CA GLU A 126 4.53 -13.55 -20.09
C GLU A 126 5.00 -12.62 -18.96
N GLU A 127 4.41 -11.43 -18.82
CA GLU A 127 4.70 -10.51 -17.72
C GLU A 127 4.44 -11.16 -16.36
N GLU A 128 3.22 -11.65 -16.15
CA GLU A 128 2.84 -12.24 -14.87
C GLU A 128 3.47 -13.62 -14.61
N LYS A 129 3.94 -14.28 -15.67
CA LYS A 129 4.69 -15.55 -15.58
C LYS A 129 6.18 -15.34 -15.34
N ASN A 130 6.65 -14.10 -15.28
CA ASN A 130 8.06 -13.77 -15.19
C ASN A 130 8.90 -14.46 -16.29
N ASP A 131 8.40 -14.46 -17.53
CA ASP A 131 9.02 -15.14 -18.66
C ASP A 131 10.36 -14.54 -19.03
N THR A 132 11.36 -15.40 -19.18
CA THR A 132 12.75 -15.02 -19.43
C THR A 132 12.92 -14.25 -20.75
N GLU A 133 12.31 -14.72 -21.84
CA GLU A 133 12.47 -14.07 -23.16
C GLU A 133 11.73 -12.73 -23.23
N PHE A 134 10.59 -12.63 -22.55
CA PHE A 134 9.89 -11.35 -22.43
C PHE A 134 10.71 -10.35 -21.61
N ALA A 135 11.28 -10.79 -20.48
CA ALA A 135 12.16 -9.96 -19.65
C ALA A 135 13.39 -9.47 -20.44
N LYS A 136 14.02 -10.31 -21.24
CA LYS A 136 15.14 -9.94 -22.14
C LYS A 136 14.71 -8.86 -23.15
N LYS A 137 13.53 -8.97 -23.75
CA LYS A 137 13.02 -7.99 -24.71
C LYS A 137 12.77 -6.63 -24.06
N LEU A 138 12.20 -6.61 -22.85
CA LEU A 138 12.07 -5.38 -22.07
C LEU A 138 13.43 -4.78 -21.72
N ALA A 139 14.34 -5.59 -21.21
CA ALA A 139 15.68 -5.16 -20.80
C ALA A 139 16.50 -4.62 -21.98
N ALA A 140 16.32 -5.14 -23.20
CA ALA A 140 17.01 -4.69 -24.41
C ALA A 140 16.72 -3.22 -24.76
N LEU A 141 15.63 -2.65 -24.25
CA LEU A 141 15.28 -1.23 -24.45
C LEU A 141 16.17 -0.28 -23.62
N ALA A 142 16.86 -0.76 -22.59
CA ALA A 142 17.52 0.09 -21.61
C ALA A 142 18.92 -0.39 -21.23
N GLU A 143 19.59 0.38 -20.39
CA GLU A 143 20.94 0.10 -19.84
C GLU A 143 20.94 0.06 -18.31
N VAL A 144 20.00 0.76 -17.67
CA VAL A 144 19.85 0.88 -16.23
C VAL A 144 18.40 0.56 -15.86
N TYR A 145 18.18 -0.05 -14.72
CA TYR A 145 16.85 -0.34 -14.18
C TYR A 145 16.59 0.38 -12.86
N VAL A 146 15.43 1.00 -12.78
CA VAL A 146 14.91 1.63 -11.56
C VAL A 146 13.56 1.03 -11.23
N ASN A 147 13.39 0.50 -10.03
CA ASN A 147 12.09 0.09 -9.53
C ASN A 147 11.52 1.17 -8.59
N ASP A 148 10.43 1.77 -9.03
CA ASP A 148 9.69 2.79 -8.28
C ASP A 148 8.23 2.38 -8.04
N ALA A 149 7.93 1.11 -8.25
CA ALA A 149 6.60 0.52 -8.13
C ALA A 149 6.49 -0.37 -6.88
N PHE A 150 6.50 0.23 -5.69
CA PHE A 150 6.41 -0.50 -4.44
C PHE A 150 5.14 -1.37 -4.37
N GLY A 151 3.99 -0.84 -4.83
CA GLY A 151 2.73 -1.58 -4.87
C GLY A 151 2.74 -2.86 -5.71
N ALA A 152 3.68 -3.00 -6.64
CA ALA A 152 3.86 -4.20 -7.47
C ALA A 152 5.07 -5.06 -7.04
N ALA A 153 5.85 -4.62 -6.06
CA ALA A 153 7.12 -5.27 -5.68
C ALA A 153 6.96 -6.63 -4.97
N HIS A 154 5.76 -6.93 -4.49
CA HIS A 154 5.44 -8.22 -3.86
C HIS A 154 5.23 -9.36 -4.87
N ARG A 155 5.29 -9.09 -6.17
CA ARG A 155 5.13 -10.07 -7.23
C ARG A 155 6.38 -10.19 -8.07
N ALA A 156 6.84 -11.43 -8.30
CA ALA A 156 7.92 -11.75 -9.22
C ALA A 156 7.38 -11.76 -10.66
N HIS A 157 7.29 -10.59 -11.27
CA HIS A 157 6.89 -10.42 -12.67
C HIS A 157 8.09 -10.02 -13.53
N ALA A 158 7.98 -10.14 -14.85
CA ALA A 158 9.09 -9.83 -15.74
C ALA A 158 9.59 -8.38 -15.59
N SER A 159 8.69 -7.40 -15.49
CA SER A 159 9.05 -5.98 -15.36
C SER A 159 9.47 -5.55 -13.96
N THR A 160 9.19 -6.34 -12.92
CA THR A 160 9.53 -6.04 -11.52
C THR A 160 10.74 -6.80 -11.00
N GLU A 161 11.01 -7.98 -11.54
CA GLU A 161 12.08 -8.87 -11.08
C GLU A 161 12.91 -9.40 -12.25
N GLY A 162 12.31 -10.03 -13.27
CA GLY A 162 13.03 -10.72 -14.34
C GLY A 162 14.02 -9.83 -15.11
N VAL A 163 13.67 -8.57 -15.39
CA VAL A 163 14.56 -7.60 -16.09
C VAL A 163 15.86 -7.32 -15.35
N THR A 164 15.90 -7.51 -14.01
CA THR A 164 17.08 -7.23 -13.19
C THR A 164 18.25 -8.17 -13.47
N GLU A 165 17.95 -9.31 -14.08
CA GLU A 165 19.01 -10.25 -14.49
C GLU A 165 19.82 -9.74 -15.70
N TYR A 166 19.25 -8.84 -16.49
CA TYR A 166 19.81 -8.37 -17.76
C TYR A 166 20.23 -6.90 -17.75
N LEU A 167 19.92 -6.16 -16.70
CA LEU A 167 20.26 -4.75 -16.54
C LEU A 167 21.12 -4.52 -15.29
N LYS A 168 22.03 -3.57 -15.37
CA LYS A 168 22.87 -3.12 -14.25
C LYS A 168 23.23 -1.64 -14.41
N PRO A 169 23.20 -0.84 -13.32
CA PRO A 169 22.72 -1.19 -11.99
C PRO A 169 21.20 -1.31 -11.90
N ASN A 170 20.73 -2.04 -10.86
CA ASN A 170 19.34 -2.13 -10.48
C ASN A 170 19.12 -1.37 -9.18
N VAL A 171 18.40 -0.26 -9.20
CA VAL A 171 18.27 0.62 -8.03
C VAL A 171 16.81 0.92 -7.69
N ALA A 172 16.57 1.28 -6.44
CA ALA A 172 15.29 1.79 -5.99
C ALA A 172 15.10 3.25 -6.44
N GLY A 173 13.93 3.59 -6.96
CA GLY A 173 13.52 4.97 -7.14
C GLY A 173 13.20 5.66 -5.80
N HIS A 174 12.96 6.96 -5.83
CA HIS A 174 12.70 7.75 -4.61
C HIS A 174 11.45 7.29 -3.84
N LEU A 175 10.37 6.90 -4.55
CA LEU A 175 9.18 6.34 -3.91
C LEU A 175 9.48 5.01 -3.22
N MET A 176 10.15 4.10 -3.93
CA MET A 176 10.55 2.80 -3.38
C MET A 176 11.45 2.96 -2.16
N GLU A 177 12.45 3.83 -2.24
CA GLU A 177 13.37 4.13 -1.12
C GLU A 177 12.59 4.66 0.10
N LYS A 178 11.68 5.59 -0.12
CA LYS A 178 10.84 6.17 0.94
C LYS A 178 9.93 5.12 1.59
N GLU A 179 9.29 4.28 0.81
CA GLU A 179 8.45 3.18 1.31
C GLU A 179 9.26 2.21 2.18
N LEU A 180 10.43 1.80 1.71
CA LEU A 180 11.31 0.91 2.47
C LEU A 180 11.82 1.57 3.76
N GLN A 181 12.22 2.83 3.68
CA GLN A 181 12.69 3.59 4.85
C GLN A 181 11.62 3.66 5.95
N TYR A 182 10.38 3.95 5.60
CA TYR A 182 9.31 4.08 6.59
C TYR A 182 8.80 2.73 7.08
N LEU A 183 8.44 1.82 6.17
CA LEU A 183 7.82 0.56 6.56
C LEU A 183 8.82 -0.42 7.18
N GLN A 184 9.93 -0.68 6.51
CA GLN A 184 10.94 -1.59 7.03
C GLN A 184 11.67 -1.01 8.23
N GLY A 185 12.03 0.28 8.17
CA GLY A 185 12.66 0.97 9.29
C GLY A 185 11.80 1.00 10.55
N ALA A 186 10.48 1.17 10.40
CA ALA A 186 9.54 1.13 11.53
C ALA A 186 9.43 -0.26 12.18
N ILE A 187 9.78 -1.33 11.47
CA ILE A 187 9.72 -2.70 12.00
C ILE A 187 11.06 -3.15 12.54
N ASP A 188 12.15 -2.82 11.84
CA ASP A 188 13.48 -3.32 12.17
C ASP A 188 14.14 -2.48 13.28
N GLU A 189 13.99 -1.16 13.23
CA GLU A 189 14.58 -0.21 14.18
C GLU A 189 13.59 0.88 14.64
N PRO A 190 12.43 0.51 15.22
CA PRO A 190 11.43 1.49 15.61
C PRO A 190 11.86 2.36 16.77
N LYS A 191 11.43 3.62 16.74
CA LYS A 191 11.38 4.43 17.97
C LYS A 191 10.22 3.93 18.81
N ARG A 192 10.52 3.46 20.02
CA ARG A 192 9.53 2.85 20.93
C ARG A 192 8.94 3.85 21.91
N PRO A 193 7.71 3.65 22.39
CA PRO A 193 6.84 2.51 22.12
C PRO A 193 6.34 2.49 20.66
N LEU A 194 6.34 1.29 20.05
CA LEU A 194 5.78 1.00 18.75
C LEU A 194 4.38 0.42 18.91
N ALA A 195 3.40 1.06 18.30
CA ALA A 195 2.03 0.54 18.24
C ALA A 195 1.62 0.21 16.81
N ALA A 196 0.83 -0.83 16.66
CA ALA A 196 0.12 -1.14 15.43
C ALA A 196 -1.39 -1.08 15.66
N ILE A 197 -2.11 -0.45 14.74
CA ILE A 197 -3.56 -0.43 14.69
C ILE A 197 -3.98 -1.25 13.48
N VAL A 198 -4.70 -2.33 13.72
CA VAL A 198 -5.14 -3.27 12.67
C VAL A 198 -6.65 -3.35 12.67
N GLY A 199 -7.25 -2.95 11.57
CA GLY A 199 -8.69 -3.07 11.35
C GLY A 199 -9.01 -3.97 10.15
N GLY A 200 -10.29 -4.15 9.91
CA GLY A 200 -10.79 -4.97 8.82
C GLY A 200 -11.91 -5.91 9.25
N SER A 201 -12.50 -6.60 8.29
CA SER A 201 -13.67 -7.44 8.55
C SER A 201 -13.34 -8.85 8.99
N LYS A 202 -12.16 -9.39 8.63
CA LYS A 202 -11.82 -10.81 8.80
C LYS A 202 -10.45 -11.02 9.39
N VAL A 203 -10.36 -11.86 10.43
CA VAL A 203 -9.09 -12.31 11.03
C VAL A 203 -8.26 -13.06 9.99
N SER A 204 -8.88 -13.94 9.20
CA SER A 204 -8.22 -14.76 8.18
C SER A 204 -7.40 -13.94 7.16
N SER A 205 -7.84 -12.73 6.86
CA SER A 205 -7.13 -11.83 5.94
C SER A 205 -5.96 -11.09 6.60
N LYS A 206 -5.84 -11.12 7.92
CA LYS A 206 -4.88 -10.35 8.71
C LYS A 206 -3.97 -11.21 9.60
N ILE A 207 -4.10 -12.54 9.56
CA ILE A 207 -3.34 -13.45 10.43
C ILE A 207 -1.84 -13.17 10.36
N GLY A 208 -1.28 -13.21 9.16
CA GLY A 208 0.16 -13.06 8.97
C GLY A 208 0.68 -11.72 9.50
N VAL A 209 -0.05 -10.64 9.25
CA VAL A 209 0.33 -9.32 9.76
C VAL A 209 0.14 -9.21 11.27
N LEU A 210 -0.93 -9.77 11.84
CA LEU A 210 -1.14 -9.78 13.30
C LEU A 210 -0.05 -10.56 14.03
N GLU A 211 0.29 -11.74 13.55
CA GLU A 211 1.37 -12.56 14.13
C GLU A 211 2.71 -11.82 14.12
N ALA A 212 3.08 -11.23 12.97
CA ALA A 212 4.31 -10.49 12.81
C ALA A 212 4.35 -9.22 13.69
N LEU A 213 3.24 -8.47 13.76
CA LEU A 213 3.17 -7.26 14.57
C LEU A 213 3.17 -7.56 16.08
N ILE A 214 2.58 -8.67 16.53
CA ILE A 214 2.69 -9.14 17.92
C ILE A 214 4.15 -9.45 18.26
N ASP A 215 4.93 -9.94 17.31
CA ASP A 215 6.37 -10.21 17.54
C ASP A 215 7.22 -8.93 17.60
N LYS A 216 6.77 -7.83 17.04
CA LYS A 216 7.55 -6.59 16.84
C LYS A 216 7.09 -5.42 17.69
N CYS A 217 5.78 -5.31 17.96
CA CYS A 217 5.17 -4.14 18.59
C CYS A 217 5.11 -4.25 20.12
N ASP A 218 5.06 -3.09 20.77
CA ASP A 218 4.77 -2.99 22.20
C ASP A 218 3.25 -3.02 22.45
N LYS A 219 2.47 -2.50 21.50
CA LYS A 219 1.01 -2.41 21.56
C LYS A 219 0.39 -2.78 20.23
N VAL A 220 -0.68 -3.56 20.26
CA VAL A 220 -1.50 -3.89 19.08
C VAL A 220 -2.96 -3.60 19.38
N LEU A 221 -3.55 -2.69 18.62
CA LEU A 221 -4.93 -2.27 18.76
C LEU A 221 -5.73 -2.87 17.60
N ILE A 222 -6.79 -3.59 17.90
CA ILE A 222 -7.61 -4.29 16.91
C ILE A 222 -8.98 -3.65 16.83
N GLY A 223 -9.44 -3.34 15.62
CA GLY A 223 -10.77 -2.81 15.31
C GLY A 223 -11.40 -3.48 14.10
N GLY A 224 -12.50 -2.92 13.64
CA GLY A 224 -13.24 -3.48 12.52
C GLY A 224 -14.06 -4.73 12.87
N GLY A 225 -14.67 -5.33 11.88
CA GLY A 225 -15.55 -6.50 12.07
C GLY A 225 -14.86 -7.74 12.65
N MET A 226 -13.54 -7.85 12.51
CA MET A 226 -12.78 -8.98 13.05
C MET A 226 -12.83 -9.09 14.58
N ILE A 227 -13.14 -8.01 15.30
CA ILE A 227 -13.23 -8.02 16.77
C ILE A 227 -14.27 -9.02 17.26
N PHE A 228 -15.34 -9.23 16.51
CA PHE A 228 -16.44 -10.12 16.91
C PHE A 228 -16.02 -11.61 16.88
N THR A 229 -15.06 -11.99 16.06
CA THR A 229 -14.44 -13.30 16.11
C THR A 229 -13.67 -13.49 17.44
N PHE A 230 -12.96 -12.48 17.92
CA PHE A 230 -12.30 -12.50 19.23
C PHE A 230 -13.32 -12.59 20.36
N TYR A 231 -14.41 -11.81 20.33
CA TYR A 231 -15.44 -11.86 21.37
C TYR A 231 -16.16 -13.20 21.40
N LYS A 232 -16.52 -13.76 20.23
CA LYS A 232 -17.10 -15.11 20.16
C LYS A 232 -16.15 -16.17 20.72
N ALA A 233 -14.86 -16.07 20.42
CA ALA A 233 -13.83 -16.95 21.00
C ALA A 233 -13.74 -16.86 22.52
N ARG A 234 -14.04 -15.69 23.11
CA ARG A 234 -14.14 -15.50 24.57
C ARG A 234 -15.48 -15.98 25.15
N GLY A 235 -16.39 -16.46 24.33
CA GLY A 235 -17.72 -16.92 24.76
C GLY A 235 -18.78 -15.83 24.88
N LEU A 236 -18.52 -14.62 24.35
CA LEU A 236 -19.49 -13.53 24.37
C LEU A 236 -20.51 -13.67 23.24
N ALA A 237 -21.74 -13.21 23.47
CA ALA A 237 -22.76 -13.08 22.44
C ALA A 237 -22.44 -11.88 21.53
N VAL A 238 -22.54 -12.08 20.22
CA VAL A 238 -22.16 -11.08 19.22
C VAL A 238 -23.31 -10.69 18.26
N GLY A 239 -24.53 -11.16 18.57
CA GLY A 239 -25.72 -10.91 17.75
C GLY A 239 -25.54 -11.38 16.31
N LYS A 240 -25.89 -10.51 15.35
CA LYS A 240 -25.69 -10.75 13.90
C LYS A 240 -24.35 -10.24 13.38
N SER A 241 -23.40 -9.89 14.25
CA SER A 241 -22.09 -9.41 13.85
C SER A 241 -21.33 -10.45 13.04
N LEU A 242 -20.43 -9.99 12.18
CA LEU A 242 -19.59 -10.86 11.36
C LEU A 242 -18.64 -11.71 12.23
N VAL A 243 -18.69 -13.04 12.08
CA VAL A 243 -17.83 -13.98 12.80
C VAL A 243 -17.27 -15.00 11.81
N GLU A 244 -16.00 -15.32 11.95
CA GLU A 244 -15.36 -16.47 11.30
C GLU A 244 -15.30 -17.63 12.30
N GLU A 245 -16.30 -18.51 12.25
CA GLU A 245 -16.45 -19.62 13.22
C GLU A 245 -15.26 -20.60 13.19
N ASP A 246 -14.62 -20.76 12.06
CA ASP A 246 -13.43 -21.61 11.87
C ASP A 246 -12.12 -20.94 12.36
N LYS A 247 -12.18 -19.71 12.85
CA LYS A 247 -11.02 -18.93 13.33
C LYS A 247 -11.06 -18.63 14.83
N LEU A 248 -11.98 -19.19 15.58
CA LEU A 248 -12.11 -18.93 17.01
C LEU A 248 -10.87 -19.38 17.80
N GLU A 249 -10.33 -20.56 17.52
CA GLU A 249 -9.12 -21.04 18.18
C GLU A 249 -7.90 -20.17 17.81
N LEU A 250 -7.80 -19.75 16.56
CA LEU A 250 -6.75 -18.83 16.12
C LEU A 250 -6.81 -17.49 16.87
N ALA A 251 -8.00 -16.94 17.08
CA ALA A 251 -8.16 -15.71 17.85
C ALA A 251 -7.66 -15.87 19.28
N LYS A 252 -7.94 -17.00 19.94
CA LYS A 252 -7.39 -17.33 21.26
C LYS A 252 -5.87 -17.46 21.25
N GLU A 253 -5.31 -18.10 20.23
CA GLU A 253 -3.86 -18.26 20.08
C GLU A 253 -3.15 -16.91 19.92
N LEU A 254 -3.72 -15.98 19.15
CA LEU A 254 -3.19 -14.63 18.99
C LEU A 254 -3.20 -13.85 20.31
N GLU A 255 -4.29 -13.93 21.10
CA GLU A 255 -4.35 -13.29 22.42
C GLU A 255 -3.34 -13.92 23.40
N ALA A 256 -3.21 -15.25 23.41
CA ALA A 256 -2.24 -15.96 24.22
C ALA A 256 -0.80 -15.61 23.85
N LYS A 257 -0.50 -15.51 22.56
CA LYS A 257 0.81 -15.11 22.06
C LYS A 257 1.17 -13.68 22.49
N ALA A 258 0.25 -12.73 22.35
CA ALA A 258 0.46 -11.36 22.80
C ALA A 258 0.75 -11.30 24.29
N LYS A 259 -0.03 -12.02 25.11
CA LYS A 259 0.17 -12.10 26.55
C LYS A 259 1.54 -12.71 26.92
N ALA A 260 1.92 -13.81 26.27
CA ALA A 260 3.20 -14.49 26.51
C ALA A 260 4.40 -13.59 26.18
N LYS A 261 4.27 -12.72 25.17
CA LYS A 261 5.30 -11.77 24.75
C LYS A 261 5.28 -10.43 25.50
N GLY A 262 4.33 -10.21 26.39
CA GLY A 262 4.16 -8.95 27.10
C GLY A 262 3.67 -7.80 26.21
N VAL A 263 3.07 -8.12 25.08
CA VAL A 263 2.48 -7.12 24.16
C VAL A 263 1.09 -6.75 24.65
N GLN A 264 0.83 -5.45 24.74
CA GLN A 264 -0.49 -4.94 25.08
C GLN A 264 -1.43 -5.07 23.87
N LEU A 265 -2.28 -6.10 23.88
CA LEU A 265 -3.32 -6.29 22.89
C LEU A 265 -4.61 -5.65 23.37
N LEU A 266 -5.10 -4.63 22.64
CA LEU A 266 -6.33 -3.92 22.99
C LEU A 266 -7.43 -4.27 21.98
N LEU A 267 -8.55 -4.73 22.53
CA LEU A 267 -9.82 -4.86 21.83
C LEU A 267 -10.80 -3.78 22.34
N PRO A 268 -11.74 -3.34 21.52
CA PRO A 268 -12.79 -2.42 21.94
C PRO A 268 -13.59 -2.97 23.14
N THR A 269 -14.05 -2.07 24.00
CA THR A 269 -14.88 -2.39 25.16
C THR A 269 -16.35 -2.07 24.94
N ASP A 270 -16.64 -1.20 23.97
CA ASP A 270 -17.96 -0.84 23.48
C ASP A 270 -17.98 -0.77 21.95
N VAL A 271 -19.16 -0.87 21.40
CA VAL A 271 -19.40 -0.92 19.95
C VAL A 271 -20.63 -0.14 19.55
N VAL A 272 -20.64 0.36 18.33
CA VAL A 272 -21.82 0.94 17.67
C VAL A 272 -22.47 -0.15 16.83
N LEU A 273 -23.67 -0.52 17.22
CA LEU A 273 -24.47 -1.55 16.57
C LEU A 273 -25.46 -0.93 15.58
N ALA A 274 -25.85 -1.73 14.60
CA ALA A 274 -26.90 -1.45 13.63
C ALA A 274 -27.93 -2.58 13.60
N ASP A 275 -29.19 -2.24 13.31
CA ASP A 275 -30.25 -3.23 13.08
C ASP A 275 -30.19 -3.84 11.67
N SER A 276 -29.48 -3.20 10.76
CA SER A 276 -29.26 -3.65 9.38
C SER A 276 -27.94 -3.09 8.83
N PHE A 277 -27.40 -3.71 7.78
CA PHE A 277 -26.26 -3.17 7.06
C PHE A 277 -26.72 -2.10 6.07
N SER A 278 -26.91 -0.87 6.56
CA SER A 278 -27.42 0.26 5.80
C SER A 278 -26.92 1.58 6.36
N PRO A 279 -26.67 2.61 5.53
CA PRO A 279 -26.34 3.95 6.00
C PRO A 279 -27.46 4.58 6.85
N ASP A 280 -28.71 4.13 6.66
CA ASP A 280 -29.90 4.63 7.37
C ASP A 280 -30.31 3.75 8.57
N ALA A 281 -29.50 2.71 8.89
CA ALA A 281 -29.79 1.80 9.99
C ALA A 281 -30.02 2.55 11.33
N LYS A 282 -30.86 1.98 12.17
CA LYS A 282 -30.94 2.39 13.58
C LYS A 282 -29.66 1.99 14.29
N THR A 283 -29.19 2.82 15.20
CA THR A 283 -27.95 2.61 15.92
C THR A 283 -28.18 2.42 17.40
N LEU A 284 -27.32 1.61 18.03
CA LEU A 284 -27.27 1.40 19.48
C LEU A 284 -25.79 1.28 19.89
N THR A 285 -25.36 2.11 20.82
CA THR A 285 -24.02 1.97 21.43
C THR A 285 -24.14 1.17 22.71
N THR A 286 -23.34 0.11 22.85
CA THR A 286 -23.38 -0.76 24.01
C THR A 286 -22.02 -1.38 24.32
N SER A 287 -21.86 -1.88 25.54
CA SER A 287 -20.73 -2.72 25.91
C SER A 287 -20.69 -3.99 25.07
N VAL A 288 -19.48 -4.45 24.74
CA VAL A 288 -19.27 -5.72 24.03
C VAL A 288 -19.80 -6.95 24.79
N ASN A 289 -20.05 -6.81 26.10
CA ASN A 289 -20.56 -7.89 26.95
C ASN A 289 -22.08 -8.10 26.84
N VAL A 290 -22.81 -7.17 26.22
CA VAL A 290 -24.29 -7.18 26.19
C VAL A 290 -24.83 -6.82 24.80
N ILE A 291 -24.28 -7.41 23.76
CA ILE A 291 -24.77 -7.23 22.38
C ILE A 291 -26.09 -7.99 22.21
N PRO A 292 -27.20 -7.30 21.92
CA PRO A 292 -28.51 -7.95 21.77
C PRO A 292 -28.60 -8.79 20.48
N ASP A 293 -29.43 -9.83 20.54
CA ASP A 293 -29.79 -10.57 19.33
C ASP A 293 -30.41 -9.64 18.27
N GLY A 294 -30.12 -9.94 17.01
CA GLY A 294 -30.66 -9.16 15.89
C GLY A 294 -29.86 -7.91 15.54
N TRP A 295 -28.88 -7.50 16.35
CA TRP A 295 -28.00 -6.38 16.11
C TRP A 295 -26.63 -6.82 15.62
N MET A 296 -26.01 -6.02 14.76
CA MET A 296 -24.67 -6.23 14.24
C MET A 296 -23.76 -5.05 14.56
N GLY A 297 -22.50 -5.32 14.94
CA GLY A 297 -21.51 -4.28 15.19
C GLY A 297 -20.92 -3.74 13.88
N LEU A 298 -20.94 -2.42 13.72
CA LEU A 298 -20.43 -1.74 12.52
C LEU A 298 -19.35 -0.69 12.80
N ASP A 299 -19.10 -0.35 14.07
CA ASP A 299 -17.98 0.53 14.47
C ASP A 299 -17.58 0.26 15.93
N ILE A 300 -16.41 0.72 16.31
CA ILE A 300 -16.00 0.78 17.71
C ILE A 300 -16.76 1.91 18.41
N GLY A 301 -17.00 1.77 19.71
CA GLY A 301 -17.69 2.78 20.49
C GLY A 301 -16.78 3.91 20.99
N PRO A 302 -17.37 4.96 21.58
CA PRO A 302 -16.64 6.12 22.06
C PRO A 302 -15.66 5.82 23.21
N ASP A 303 -15.99 4.89 24.10
CA ASP A 303 -15.10 4.52 25.20
C ASP A 303 -13.91 3.72 24.69
N SER A 304 -14.10 2.89 23.67
CA SER A 304 -13.01 2.20 22.97
C SER A 304 -12.07 3.18 22.29
N LEU A 305 -12.59 4.21 21.62
CA LEU A 305 -11.77 5.25 21.01
C LEU A 305 -10.94 5.98 22.05
N LYS A 306 -11.51 6.35 23.19
CA LYS A 306 -10.77 6.99 24.31
C LYS A 306 -9.67 6.08 24.85
N ALA A 307 -9.96 4.77 25.00
CA ALA A 307 -8.96 3.80 25.43
C ALA A 307 -7.82 3.66 24.43
N PHE A 308 -8.11 3.67 23.14
CA PHE A 308 -7.11 3.65 22.08
C PHE A 308 -6.26 4.93 22.08
N GLN A 309 -6.88 6.09 22.22
CA GLN A 309 -6.18 7.37 22.35
C GLN A 309 -5.23 7.39 23.53
N ALA A 310 -5.67 6.90 24.70
CA ALA A 310 -4.84 6.79 25.87
C ALA A 310 -3.64 5.84 25.68
N ALA A 311 -3.87 4.70 25.03
CA ALA A 311 -2.82 3.72 24.73
C ALA A 311 -1.79 4.25 23.73
N LEU A 312 -2.18 5.13 22.81
CA LEU A 312 -1.31 5.70 21.77
C LEU A 312 -0.54 6.94 22.25
N ALA A 313 -0.95 7.58 23.35
CA ALA A 313 -0.46 8.89 23.75
C ALA A 313 1.07 8.99 23.98
N ASP A 314 1.71 7.90 24.41
CA ASP A 314 3.16 7.82 24.64
C ASP A 314 3.94 7.21 23.47
N CYS A 315 3.26 6.75 22.43
CA CYS A 315 3.88 6.07 21.30
C CYS A 315 4.78 7.01 20.48
N LYS A 316 5.88 6.45 20.00
CA LYS A 316 6.85 7.17 19.13
C LYS A 316 6.75 6.73 17.67
N THR A 317 6.20 5.55 17.43
CA THR A 317 5.91 5.03 16.10
C THR A 317 4.55 4.34 16.12
N VAL A 318 3.70 4.67 15.16
CA VAL A 318 2.38 4.02 14.98
C VAL A 318 2.20 3.63 13.53
N ILE A 319 1.84 2.37 13.29
CA ILE A 319 1.48 1.84 11.99
C ILE A 319 -0.02 1.55 12.02
N TRP A 320 -0.77 2.08 11.06
CA TRP A 320 -2.21 1.83 10.95
C TRP A 320 -2.56 1.18 9.62
N ASN A 321 -3.25 0.04 9.68
CA ASN A 321 -3.75 -0.69 8.53
C ASN A 321 -5.15 -1.25 8.80
N GLY A 322 -6.14 -0.71 8.11
CA GLY A 322 -7.54 -1.14 8.14
C GLY A 322 -8.44 -0.28 9.05
N PRO A 323 -9.67 -0.02 8.63
CA PRO A 323 -10.62 0.83 9.33
C PRO A 323 -11.16 0.18 10.61
N MET A 324 -11.66 1.01 11.53
CA MET A 324 -12.24 0.56 12.79
C MET A 324 -13.72 0.18 12.68
N GLY A 325 -14.37 0.60 11.61
CA GLY A 325 -15.77 0.36 11.33
C GLY A 325 -16.09 0.54 9.85
N VAL A 326 -17.37 0.51 9.51
CA VAL A 326 -17.89 0.74 8.15
C VAL A 326 -17.93 2.26 7.91
N PHE A 327 -16.75 2.86 7.76
CA PHE A 327 -16.54 4.30 7.71
C PHE A 327 -17.13 4.97 6.46
N GLU A 328 -17.51 4.19 5.46
CA GLU A 328 -18.24 4.63 4.29
C GLU A 328 -19.62 5.15 4.65
N PHE A 329 -20.20 4.64 5.75
CA PHE A 329 -21.45 5.12 6.31
C PHE A 329 -21.14 6.08 7.48
N ASP A 330 -21.61 7.32 7.38
CA ASP A 330 -21.27 8.38 8.35
C ASP A 330 -21.61 8.01 9.80
N LYS A 331 -22.69 7.23 10.01
CA LYS A 331 -23.09 6.74 11.34
C LYS A 331 -22.08 5.80 11.98
N PHE A 332 -21.22 5.17 11.19
CA PHE A 332 -20.23 4.16 11.61
C PHE A 332 -18.80 4.55 11.27
N ALA A 333 -18.56 5.86 11.12
CA ALA A 333 -17.27 6.44 10.78
C ALA A 333 -16.53 7.03 11.98
N ALA A 334 -17.17 7.20 13.12
CA ALA A 334 -16.62 7.91 14.26
C ALA A 334 -15.32 7.28 14.81
N GLY A 335 -15.26 5.95 14.90
CA GLY A 335 -14.09 5.23 15.34
C GLY A 335 -12.89 5.43 14.41
N THR A 336 -13.10 5.25 13.11
CA THR A 336 -12.06 5.42 12.09
C THR A 336 -11.59 6.88 12.00
N ASN A 337 -12.52 7.82 11.96
CA ASN A 337 -12.20 9.26 11.93
C ASN A 337 -11.45 9.70 13.18
N GLY A 338 -11.86 9.20 14.36
CA GLY A 338 -11.21 9.48 15.63
C GLY A 338 -9.77 8.99 15.67
N VAL A 339 -9.50 7.79 15.15
CA VAL A 339 -8.12 7.28 14.99
C VAL A 339 -7.31 8.17 14.04
N ALA A 340 -7.87 8.56 12.90
CA ALA A 340 -7.20 9.45 11.94
C ALA A 340 -6.79 10.79 12.58
N HIS A 341 -7.70 11.44 13.30
CA HIS A 341 -7.40 12.68 14.00
C HIS A 341 -6.36 12.49 15.11
N THR A 342 -6.44 11.40 15.85
CA THR A 342 -5.46 11.08 16.90
C THR A 342 -4.06 10.93 16.30
N LEU A 343 -3.90 10.21 15.19
CA LEU A 343 -2.61 10.06 14.53
C LEU A 343 -2.08 11.38 13.98
N ALA A 344 -2.94 12.24 13.45
CA ALA A 344 -2.55 13.57 13.00
C ALA A 344 -1.99 14.43 14.15
N GLU A 345 -2.61 14.38 15.34
CA GLU A 345 -2.13 15.06 16.53
C GLU A 345 -0.79 14.49 17.03
N LEU A 346 -0.67 13.16 17.07
CA LEU A 346 0.58 12.50 17.48
C LEU A 346 1.72 12.80 16.52
N SER A 347 1.44 12.85 15.23
CA SER A 347 2.42 13.23 14.21
C SER A 347 2.94 14.64 14.44
N GLY A 348 2.05 15.59 14.75
CA GLY A 348 2.40 16.96 15.13
C GLY A 348 3.26 17.06 16.41
N LYS A 349 3.24 16.04 17.25
CA LYS A 349 4.07 15.91 18.47
C LYS A 349 5.36 15.10 18.25
N GLY A 350 5.68 14.76 17.00
CA GLY A 350 6.91 14.04 16.62
C GLY A 350 6.82 12.52 16.64
N CYS A 351 5.61 11.95 16.75
CA CYS A 351 5.40 10.53 16.52
C CYS A 351 5.51 10.22 15.03
N CYS A 352 6.20 9.15 14.68
CA CYS A 352 6.22 8.64 13.32
C CYS A 352 4.94 7.87 13.03
N THR A 353 4.08 8.40 12.15
CA THR A 353 2.78 7.82 11.82
C THR A 353 2.80 7.31 10.38
N ILE A 354 2.51 6.01 10.20
CA ILE A 354 2.55 5.32 8.92
C ILE A 354 1.19 4.73 8.64
N ILE A 355 0.59 5.12 7.52
CA ILE A 355 -0.72 4.66 7.08
C ILE A 355 -0.55 3.69 5.92
N GLY A 356 -1.08 2.49 6.04
CA GLY A 356 -1.09 1.48 4.98
C GLY A 356 -2.46 0.90 4.73
N GLY A 357 -2.68 0.43 3.50
CA GLY A 357 -3.97 -0.11 3.06
C GLY A 357 -4.93 0.95 2.52
N GLY A 358 -5.60 0.61 1.42
CA GLY A 358 -6.45 1.54 0.67
C GLY A 358 -7.55 2.20 1.52
N ASP A 359 -8.22 1.42 2.37
CA ASP A 359 -9.30 1.93 3.21
C ASP A 359 -8.81 2.93 4.27
N SER A 360 -7.63 2.68 4.87
CA SER A 360 -7.05 3.61 5.84
C SER A 360 -6.59 4.90 5.18
N VAL A 361 -6.02 4.80 3.98
CA VAL A 361 -5.64 5.96 3.17
C VAL A 361 -6.89 6.78 2.81
N ALA A 362 -7.94 6.13 2.30
CA ALA A 362 -9.20 6.79 1.99
C ALA A 362 -9.81 7.47 3.22
N ALA A 363 -9.69 6.85 4.41
CA ALA A 363 -10.18 7.44 5.65
C ALA A 363 -9.45 8.72 6.03
N VAL A 364 -8.11 8.75 5.98
CA VAL A 364 -7.35 9.96 6.33
C VAL A 364 -7.53 11.08 5.30
N GLU A 365 -7.73 10.73 4.03
CA GLU A 365 -8.07 11.69 2.97
C GLU A 365 -9.45 12.28 3.18
N LYS A 366 -10.47 11.44 3.47
CA LYS A 366 -11.87 11.87 3.71
C LYS A 366 -11.96 12.89 4.84
N VAL A 367 -11.20 12.76 5.89
CA VAL A 367 -11.19 13.72 7.01
C VAL A 367 -10.15 14.83 6.89
N GLY A 368 -9.42 14.88 5.77
CA GLY A 368 -8.51 15.99 5.44
C GLY A 368 -7.23 16.03 6.28
N VAL A 369 -6.73 14.89 6.78
CA VAL A 369 -5.51 14.84 7.61
C VAL A 369 -4.35 14.06 6.97
N ALA A 370 -4.50 13.66 5.71
CA ALA A 370 -3.50 12.88 5.00
C ALA A 370 -2.10 13.52 5.03
N GLU A 371 -2.01 14.82 4.77
CA GLU A 371 -0.73 15.55 4.75
C GLU A 371 -0.06 15.70 6.13
N LYS A 372 -0.79 15.43 7.21
CA LYS A 372 -0.26 15.44 8.57
C LYS A 372 0.44 14.14 8.95
N MET A 373 0.24 13.07 8.21
CA MET A 373 0.88 11.78 8.46
C MET A 373 2.36 11.81 8.04
N SER A 374 3.21 11.09 8.75
CA SER A 374 4.63 10.99 8.41
C SER A 374 4.82 10.26 7.08
N HIS A 375 4.04 9.22 6.82
CA HIS A 375 4.04 8.48 5.56
C HIS A 375 2.69 7.83 5.28
N ILE A 376 2.26 7.96 4.02
CA ILE A 376 1.13 7.22 3.48
C ILE A 376 1.67 6.26 2.43
N SER A 377 1.54 4.96 2.70
CA SER A 377 2.03 3.94 1.77
C SER A 377 1.12 3.80 0.55
N THR A 378 1.73 3.77 -0.61
CA THR A 378 1.07 3.46 -1.88
C THR A 378 0.98 1.95 -2.14
N GLY A 379 1.57 1.14 -1.26
CA GLY A 379 1.88 -0.27 -1.52
C GLY A 379 0.73 -1.26 -1.41
N GLY A 380 -0.38 -0.90 -0.75
CA GLY A 380 -1.50 -1.83 -0.58
C GLY A 380 -1.08 -3.21 -0.06
N GLY A 381 -1.20 -4.24 -0.90
CA GLY A 381 -0.79 -5.61 -0.56
C GLY A 381 0.71 -5.78 -0.29
N ALA A 382 1.56 -5.04 -0.99
CA ALA A 382 3.01 -5.07 -0.77
C ALA A 382 3.37 -4.57 0.64
N SER A 383 2.69 -3.54 1.12
CA SER A 383 2.88 -3.03 2.49
C SER A 383 2.53 -4.09 3.53
N LEU A 384 1.42 -4.80 3.34
CA LEU A 384 1.01 -5.89 4.24
C LEU A 384 2.03 -7.02 4.24
N GLU A 385 2.47 -7.47 3.08
CA GLU A 385 3.45 -8.55 2.98
C GLU A 385 4.81 -8.16 3.58
N LEU A 386 5.22 -6.90 3.43
CA LEU A 386 6.43 -6.40 4.10
C LEU A 386 6.27 -6.40 5.63
N LEU A 387 5.11 -5.96 6.14
CA LEU A 387 4.80 -5.99 7.57
C LEU A 387 4.70 -7.42 8.12
N GLU A 388 4.32 -8.39 7.31
CA GLU A 388 4.37 -9.83 7.63
C GLU A 388 5.80 -10.39 7.68
N GLY A 389 6.82 -9.61 7.32
CA GLY A 389 8.20 -10.04 7.24
C GLY A 389 8.54 -10.84 5.99
N LYS A 390 7.68 -10.82 4.98
CA LYS A 390 7.94 -11.49 3.71
C LYS A 390 8.96 -10.72 2.88
N VAL A 391 9.78 -11.45 2.15
CA VAL A 391 10.70 -10.88 1.18
C VAL A 391 9.88 -10.49 -0.07
N LEU A 392 9.96 -9.22 -0.46
CA LEU A 392 9.33 -8.74 -1.68
C LEU A 392 10.26 -8.98 -2.87
N PRO A 393 9.87 -9.80 -3.89
CA PRO A 393 10.75 -10.15 -5.01
C PRO A 393 11.30 -8.95 -5.75
N GLY A 394 10.47 -7.94 -6.02
CA GLY A 394 10.90 -6.73 -6.71
C GLY A 394 11.87 -5.85 -5.92
N VAL A 395 11.91 -6.01 -4.59
CA VAL A 395 12.91 -5.36 -3.72
C VAL A 395 14.17 -6.21 -3.64
N ALA A 396 14.01 -7.52 -3.43
CA ALA A 396 15.14 -8.45 -3.32
C ALA A 396 16.06 -8.44 -4.56
N ALA A 397 15.46 -8.24 -5.73
CA ALA A 397 16.17 -8.20 -7.02
C ALA A 397 17.01 -6.93 -7.25
N LEU A 398 16.84 -5.88 -6.43
CA LEU A 398 17.66 -4.68 -6.50
C LEU A 398 19.07 -4.94 -5.91
N ASP A 399 20.03 -4.17 -6.40
CA ASP A 399 21.41 -4.24 -5.91
C ASP A 399 21.47 -3.78 -4.44
N ASP A 400 22.35 -4.39 -3.66
CA ASP A 400 22.61 -3.98 -2.28
C ASP A 400 23.45 -2.69 -2.25
N ALA A 401 23.25 -1.86 -1.20
CA ALA A 401 23.94 -0.59 -1.03
C ALA A 401 25.40 -0.75 -0.63
#